data_5737f097e32a79e130a56685c9eef82d
#
_entry.id   5737f097e32a79e130a56685c9eef82d
#
_cell.length_a   1.000
_cell.length_b   1.000
_cell.length_c   1.000
_cell.angle_alpha   90.00
_cell.angle_beta   90.00
_cell.angle_gamma   90.00
#
_symmetry.space_group_name_H-M   'P 1'
#
loop_
_entity.id
_entity.type
_entity.pdbx_description
1 polymer ?
#
loop_
_entity_poly.entity_id
_entity_poly.type
_entity_poly.pdbx_seq_one_letter_code
_entity_poly.pdbx_strand_id
1 'polypeptide(L)'
;MAFFKKINGYSANLAEEALSDEVLKLVGKQLETQYEFEKTGEIVKGKEKMKRTDKILGYQVYVATDNHNPFKIKFLPNNKPDLSKFEIGDIVEFEDLEAFENQSGQLYFRATSIKKGK
;
A
#
# COMPACT_ATOMS: atom_id res chain seq x y z
N MET A 1 16.68 20.01 17.74
CA MET A 1 16.16 19.53 17.60
C MET A 1 15.82 18.81 17.51
N ALA A 2 15.96 18.80 17.48
CA ALA A 2 15.55 18.08 17.26
C ALA A 2 15.16 17.45 16.95
N PHE A 3 15.21 17.36 16.83
CA PHE A 3 14.58 16.75 16.47
C PHE A 3 14.45 15.92 16.02
N PHE A 4 14.92 15.36 16.29
CA PHE A 4 14.57 14.62 15.65
C PHE A 4 13.64 13.91 15.73
N LYS A 5 13.40 14.14 15.32
CA LYS A 5 12.07 13.70 15.51
C LYS A 5 11.73 12.60 14.55
N LYS A 6 11.24 11.50 15.07
CA LYS A 6 10.87 10.39 14.24
C LYS A 6 9.64 10.74 13.41
N ILE A 7 9.69 10.45 12.11
CA ILE A 7 8.56 10.68 11.23
C ILE A 7 7.57 9.52 11.39
N ASN A 8 6.37 9.82 11.85
CA ASN A 8 5.36 8.80 12.09
C ASN A 8 4.39 8.66 10.93
N GLY A 9 4.76 9.08 9.75
CA GLY A 9 3.87 9.01 8.62
C GLY A 9 4.60 8.58 7.37
N TYR A 10 3.92 8.71 6.26
CA TYR A 10 4.48 8.36 4.97
C TYR A 10 5.48 9.40 4.52
N SER A 11 6.54 8.95 3.87
CA SER A 11 7.64 9.80 3.41
C SER A 11 8.01 9.44 1.98
N ALA A 12 8.09 10.46 1.12
CA ALA A 12 8.51 10.26 -0.26
C ALA A 12 9.97 9.83 -0.32
N ASN A 13 10.80 10.40 0.54
CA ASN A 13 12.22 10.04 0.58
C ASN A 13 12.43 8.58 0.93
N LEU A 14 11.64 8.07 1.86
CA LEU A 14 11.77 6.67 2.26
C LEU A 14 11.38 5.74 1.11
N ALA A 15 10.31 6.09 0.37
CA ALA A 15 9.92 5.29 -0.78
C ALA A 15 11.01 5.28 -1.84
N GLU A 16 11.61 6.45 -2.09
CA GLU A 16 12.67 6.55 -3.07
C GLU A 16 13.88 5.71 -2.68
N GLU A 17 14.25 5.75 -1.42
CA GLU A 17 15.37 4.94 -0.95
C GLU A 17 15.08 3.45 -1.06
N ALA A 18 13.87 3.06 -0.70
CA ALA A 18 13.52 1.64 -0.67
C ALA A 18 13.43 1.04 -2.07
N LEU A 19 12.99 1.83 -3.05
CA LEU A 19 12.75 1.33 -4.40
C LEU A 19 13.66 2.00 -5.44
N SER A 20 14.79 2.55 -5.00
CA SER A 20 15.73 3.19 -5.90
C SER A 20 16.17 2.22 -6.99
N ASP A 21 16.08 2.68 -8.24
CA ASP A 21 16.50 1.89 -9.41
C ASP A 21 15.73 0.59 -9.60
N GLU A 22 14.61 0.44 -8.90
CA GLU A 22 13.78 -0.74 -9.09
C GLU A 22 12.72 -0.49 -10.15
N VAL A 23 12.45 -1.51 -10.94
CA VAL A 23 11.38 -1.47 -11.93
C VAL A 23 10.18 -2.21 -11.34
N LEU A 24 9.07 -1.51 -11.22
CA LEU A 24 7.87 -2.07 -10.64
C LEU A 24 7.01 -2.70 -11.74
N LYS A 25 6.58 -3.93 -11.51
CA LYS A 25 5.75 -4.65 -12.47
C LYS A 25 4.44 -5.05 -11.81
N LEU A 26 3.36 -4.89 -12.54
CA LEU A 26 2.04 -5.26 -12.05
C LEU A 26 1.91 -6.78 -12.01
N VAL A 27 1.53 -7.32 -10.86
CA VAL A 27 1.40 -8.77 -10.74
C VAL A 27 -0.03 -9.23 -10.51
N GLY A 28 -0.97 -8.29 -10.43
CA GLY A 28 -2.39 -8.62 -10.33
C GLY A 28 -3.22 -7.45 -10.78
N LYS A 29 -4.34 -7.72 -11.44
CA LYS A 29 -5.22 -6.67 -11.95
C LYS A 29 -6.42 -6.42 -11.06
N GLN A 30 -6.63 -7.28 -10.08
CA GLN A 30 -7.78 -7.16 -9.21
C GLN A 30 -7.42 -6.29 -8.01
N LEU A 31 -8.17 -5.20 -7.83
CA LEU A 31 -7.98 -4.36 -6.67
C LEU A 31 -8.44 -5.07 -5.42
N GLU A 32 -7.64 -5.01 -4.39
CA GLU A 32 -8.04 -5.50 -3.09
C GLU A 32 -8.61 -4.32 -2.31
N THR A 33 -9.85 -4.43 -1.86
CA THR A 33 -10.49 -3.38 -1.10
C THR A 33 -10.20 -3.60 0.38
N GLN A 34 -9.72 -2.56 1.04
CA GLN A 34 -9.44 -2.60 2.46
C GLN A 34 -10.60 -1.97 3.22
N TYR A 35 -11.21 -2.74 4.10
CA TYR A 35 -12.35 -2.28 4.91
C TYR A 35 -11.93 -2.03 6.34
N GLU A 36 -12.66 -1.15 7.00
CA GLU A 36 -12.49 -0.93 8.42
C GLU A 36 -13.17 -2.07 9.19
N PHE A 37 -12.52 -2.50 10.27
CA PHE A 37 -13.10 -3.49 11.17
C PHE A 37 -13.35 -2.83 12.52
N GLU A 38 -14.40 -3.25 13.19
CA GLU A 38 -14.71 -2.74 14.52
C GLU A 38 -14.88 -3.89 15.49
N LYS A 39 -14.68 -3.59 16.77
CA LYS A 39 -14.81 -4.60 17.81
C LYS A 39 -16.28 -4.88 18.06
N THR A 40 -16.62 -6.15 18.19
CA THR A 40 -18.01 -6.54 18.43
C THR A 40 -18.37 -6.62 19.91
N GLY A 41 -17.36 -6.59 20.78
CA GLY A 41 -17.60 -6.81 22.20
C GLY A 41 -17.67 -8.27 22.58
N GLU A 42 -17.57 -9.15 21.61
CA GLU A 42 -17.66 -10.59 21.81
C GLU A 42 -16.26 -11.17 21.88
N ILE A 43 -16.02 -12.04 22.84
CA ILE A 43 -14.70 -12.66 22.99
C ILE A 43 -14.79 -14.12 22.58
N VAL A 44 -13.94 -14.49 21.62
CA VAL A 44 -13.86 -15.86 21.13
C VAL A 44 -12.44 -16.36 21.31
N LYS A 45 -12.27 -17.45 22.05
CA LYS A 45 -10.96 -18.05 22.30
C LYS A 45 -9.96 -17.06 22.87
N GLY A 46 -10.43 -16.19 23.75
CA GLY A 46 -9.56 -15.22 24.41
C GLY A 46 -9.23 -13.99 23.59
N LYS A 47 -9.79 -13.87 22.41
CA LYS A 47 -9.59 -12.71 21.54
C LYS A 47 -10.90 -12.04 21.21
N GLU A 48 -10.87 -10.73 21.14
CA GLU A 48 -12.07 -9.99 20.79
C GLU A 48 -12.39 -10.18 19.30
N LYS A 49 -13.63 -10.50 19.02
CA LYS A 49 -14.07 -10.73 17.66
C LYS A 49 -14.22 -9.41 16.92
N MET A 50 -13.71 -9.35 15.68
CA MET A 50 -13.82 -8.18 14.85
C MET A 50 -14.88 -8.39 13.78
N LYS A 51 -15.53 -7.31 13.41
CA LYS A 51 -16.55 -7.32 12.37
C LYS A 51 -16.22 -6.30 11.30
N ARG A 52 -16.31 -6.72 10.04
CA ARG A 52 -16.08 -5.80 8.93
C ARG A 52 -17.24 -4.80 8.86
N THR A 53 -16.88 -3.53 8.67
CA THR A 53 -17.87 -2.49 8.45
C THR A 53 -17.98 -2.21 6.95
N ASP A 54 -18.86 -1.27 6.59
CA ASP A 54 -18.98 -0.86 5.19
C ASP A 54 -18.02 0.27 4.82
N LYS A 55 -17.22 0.70 5.79
CA LYS A 55 -16.31 1.81 5.53
C LYS A 55 -15.06 1.30 4.81
N ILE A 56 -14.77 1.90 3.67
CA ILE A 56 -13.60 1.56 2.87
C ILE A 56 -12.44 2.44 3.29
N LEU A 57 -11.32 1.81 3.68
CA LEU A 57 -10.11 2.52 4.06
C LEU A 57 -9.20 2.78 2.87
N GLY A 58 -9.36 2.04 1.80
CA GLY A 58 -8.57 2.24 0.61
C GLY A 58 -8.57 1.02 -0.29
N TYR A 59 -7.73 1.09 -1.31
CA TYR A 59 -7.57 0.02 -2.29
C TYR A 59 -6.09 -0.35 -2.37
N GLN A 60 -5.81 -1.58 -2.75
CA GLN A 60 -4.43 -2.06 -2.81
C GLN A 60 -4.16 -2.71 -4.16
N VAL A 61 -2.99 -2.37 -4.71
CA VAL A 61 -2.50 -2.90 -5.99
C VAL A 61 -1.23 -3.69 -5.69
N TYR A 62 -1.10 -4.87 -6.29
CA TYR A 62 0.08 -5.71 -6.06
C TYR A 62 1.10 -5.49 -7.16
N VAL A 63 2.35 -5.28 -6.77
CA VAL A 63 3.47 -5.13 -7.68
C VAL A 63 4.66 -5.93 -7.16
N ALA A 64 5.62 -6.14 -8.03
CA ALA A 64 6.86 -6.80 -7.65
C ALA A 64 8.02 -6.20 -8.44
N THR A 65 9.23 -6.45 -7.96
CA THR A 65 10.44 -6.08 -8.67
C THR A 65 11.30 -7.32 -8.80
N ASP A 66 12.42 -7.20 -9.50
CA ASP A 66 13.36 -8.33 -9.61
C ASP A 66 13.98 -8.70 -8.28
N ASN A 67 13.97 -7.77 -7.32
CA ASN A 67 14.64 -7.96 -6.04
C ASN A 67 13.67 -8.06 -4.86
N HIS A 68 12.37 -7.93 -5.11
CA HIS A 68 11.37 -7.94 -4.05
C HIS A 68 10.21 -8.84 -4.42
N ASN A 69 9.77 -9.62 -3.45
CA ASN A 69 8.53 -10.38 -3.60
C ASN A 69 7.36 -9.42 -3.76
N PRO A 70 6.23 -9.90 -4.25
CA PRO A 70 5.07 -9.03 -4.41
C PRO A 70 4.70 -8.31 -3.12
N PHE A 71 4.38 -7.04 -3.27
CA PHE A 71 3.95 -6.21 -2.15
C PHE A 71 2.85 -5.27 -2.62
N LYS A 72 2.23 -4.57 -1.67
CA LYS A 72 1.04 -3.78 -1.94
C LYS A 72 1.34 -2.30 -1.97
N ILE A 73 0.69 -1.60 -2.91
CA ILE A 73 0.69 -0.13 -2.93
C ILE A 73 -0.74 0.29 -2.60
N LYS A 74 -0.91 1.09 -1.55
CA LYS A 74 -2.22 1.51 -1.08
C LYS A 74 -2.66 2.80 -1.76
N PHE A 75 -3.95 2.86 -2.07
CA PHE A 75 -4.58 4.08 -2.58
C PHE A 75 -5.74 4.44 -1.65
N LEU A 76 -5.84 5.72 -1.30
CA LEU A 76 -6.96 6.17 -0.47
C LEU A 76 -8.26 6.08 -1.25
N PRO A 77 -9.42 6.05 -0.56
CA PRO A 77 -10.69 5.83 -1.25
C PRO A 77 -10.98 6.81 -2.38
N ASN A 78 -10.55 8.07 -2.23
CA ASN A 78 -10.79 9.08 -3.26
C ASN A 78 -9.78 8.99 -4.41
N ASN A 79 -8.83 8.09 -4.34
CA ASN A 79 -7.82 7.89 -5.36
C ASN A 79 -7.87 6.47 -5.95
N LYS A 80 -9.06 5.91 -6.03
CA LYS A 80 -9.22 4.55 -6.53
C LYS A 80 -8.61 4.41 -7.93
N PRO A 81 -7.63 3.50 -8.10
CA PRO A 81 -7.01 3.32 -9.41
C PRO A 81 -7.89 2.50 -10.33
N ASP A 82 -7.73 2.72 -11.62
CA ASP A 82 -8.43 1.96 -12.66
C ASP A 82 -7.40 1.13 -13.42
N LEU A 83 -7.47 -0.18 -13.25
CA LEU A 83 -6.51 -1.09 -13.87
C LEU A 83 -7.03 -1.72 -15.15
N SER A 84 -8.15 -1.23 -15.70
CA SER A 84 -8.77 -1.86 -16.86
C SER A 84 -7.87 -1.86 -18.10
N LYS A 85 -6.95 -0.90 -18.19
CA LYS A 85 -6.06 -0.79 -19.35
C LYS A 85 -4.69 -1.37 -19.11
N PHE A 86 -4.49 -2.04 -17.97
CA PHE A 86 -3.20 -2.62 -17.62
C PHE A 86 -3.24 -4.12 -17.83
N GLU A 87 -2.05 -4.70 -18.03
CA GLU A 87 -1.88 -6.14 -18.14
C GLU A 87 -0.90 -6.60 -17.06
N ILE A 88 -1.07 -7.84 -16.61
CA ILE A 88 -0.11 -8.42 -15.67
C ILE A 88 1.25 -8.47 -16.33
N GLY A 89 2.27 -7.98 -15.63
CA GLY A 89 3.62 -7.89 -16.16
C GLY A 89 3.97 -6.52 -16.70
N ASP A 90 2.99 -5.62 -16.83
CA ASP A 90 3.26 -4.26 -17.27
C ASP A 90 4.17 -3.54 -16.28
N ILE A 91 5.10 -2.77 -16.82
CA ILE A 91 5.90 -1.86 -15.99
C ILE A 91 5.00 -0.69 -15.64
N VAL A 92 4.98 -0.35 -14.35
CA VAL A 92 4.12 0.72 -13.85
C VAL A 92 4.93 1.71 -13.04
N GLU A 93 4.40 2.94 -13.00
CA GLU A 93 4.96 4.02 -12.18
C GLU A 93 3.84 4.59 -11.34
N PHE A 94 4.19 5.09 -10.17
CA PHE A 94 3.22 5.65 -9.24
C PHE A 94 3.53 7.11 -8.99
N GLU A 95 2.48 7.93 -8.90
CA GLU A 95 2.64 9.34 -8.57
C GLU A 95 2.50 9.51 -7.06
N ASP A 96 3.33 10.41 -6.53
CA ASP A 96 3.34 10.72 -5.10
C ASP A 96 3.54 9.47 -4.25
N LEU A 97 4.43 8.60 -4.69
CA LEU A 97 4.74 7.38 -3.96
C LEU A 97 5.42 7.71 -2.65
N GLU A 98 4.87 7.18 -1.56
CA GLU A 98 5.40 7.40 -0.22
C GLU A 98 5.49 6.08 0.51
N ALA A 99 6.36 6.00 1.49
CA ALA A 99 6.52 4.81 2.29
C ALA A 99 6.48 5.14 3.77
N PHE A 100 6.05 4.17 4.55
CA PHE A 100 5.98 4.24 5.99
C PHE A 100 6.60 2.97 6.55
N GLU A 101 7.50 3.12 7.51
CA GLU A 101 8.12 1.96 8.17
C GLU A 101 7.55 1.82 9.57
N ASN A 102 7.01 0.64 9.88
CA ASN A 102 6.47 0.41 11.21
C ASN A 102 7.57 0.02 12.18
N GLN A 103 7.20 -0.26 13.43
CA GLN A 103 8.19 -0.56 14.46
C GLN A 103 8.94 -1.86 14.22
N SER A 104 8.35 -2.76 13.43
CA SER A 104 8.99 -4.03 13.08
C SER A 104 9.93 -3.92 11.89
N GLY A 105 10.03 -2.74 11.28
CA GLY A 105 10.86 -2.55 10.11
C GLY A 105 10.15 -2.89 8.80
N GLN A 106 8.87 -3.19 8.86
CA GLN A 106 8.10 -3.49 7.66
C GLN A 106 7.66 -2.21 6.96
N LEU A 107 7.82 -2.19 5.64
CA LEU A 107 7.47 -1.02 4.84
C LEU A 107 6.08 -1.15 4.26
N TYR A 108 5.35 -0.05 4.27
CA TYR A 108 4.05 0.09 3.63
C TYR A 108 4.15 1.23 2.63
N PHE A 109 3.51 1.08 1.47
CA PHE A 109 3.58 2.06 0.40
C PHE A 109 2.21 2.63 0.08
N ARG A 110 2.18 3.89 -0.32
CA ARG A 110 0.96 4.61 -0.68
C ARG A 110 1.25 5.51 -1.87
N ALA A 111 0.28 5.64 -2.78
CA ALA A 111 0.41 6.51 -3.94
C ALA A 111 -0.93 7.16 -4.25
N THR A 112 -0.92 8.15 -5.14
CA THR A 112 -2.15 8.84 -5.56
C THR A 112 -2.63 8.40 -6.91
N SER A 113 -1.74 7.91 -7.78
CA SER A 113 -2.16 7.37 -9.06
C SER A 113 -1.13 6.39 -9.60
N ILE A 114 -1.54 5.64 -10.60
CA ILE A 114 -0.71 4.64 -11.27
C ILE A 114 -0.77 4.90 -12.77
N LYS A 115 0.36 4.74 -13.43
CA LYS A 115 0.43 4.88 -14.89
C LYS A 115 1.40 3.86 -15.43
N LYS A 116 1.33 3.62 -16.75
CA LYS A 116 2.26 2.71 -17.38
C LYS A 116 3.64 3.36 -17.44
N GLY A 117 4.65 2.56 -17.08
CA GLY A 117 6.01 2.98 -17.17
C GLY A 117 6.60 2.68 -18.54
N LYS A 118 7.86 2.98 -18.67
CA LYS A 118 8.53 2.73 -19.94
C LYS A 118 9.22 1.39 -19.99
#